data_dd198fd4bd533357ac235174715dc572
#
_entry.id   dd198fd4bd533357ac235174715dc572
#
_cell.length_a   1.000
_cell.length_b   1.000
_cell.length_c   1.000
_cell.angle_alpha   90.00
_cell.angle_beta   90.00
_cell.angle_gamma   90.00
#
_symmetry.space_group_name_H-M   'P 1'
#
loop_
_entity.id
_entity.type
_entity.pdbx_description
1 polymer ?
#
loop_
_entity_poly.entity_id
_entity_poly.type
_entity_poly.pdbx_seq_one_letter_code
_entity_poly.pdbx_strand_id
1 'polypeptide(L)'
;MELGVLPHMYENWEQLIREKPDLVLIGSENSMHTSLVCALVEKGIHVLVDKPLAYKLEDARKMKEASERGGGVIITNWPIAWKPSVRFGEEVIRSGALGEVLRIHFHNPDSLGPFCHGENVSEEQQAGEWWFQKECGGGSLIDYCCYGCSLLLEYLHKRPEQVVAVTKNFLHPFGAAEDYAGLLLNFDRAVGLLEGTWSTYASGSPTGPVVWGTKGAMVVDYGKESRVDLYQEQFSKTPSHSYTQMENQNLDGRQSIEEEVLHFLDTGKNLLPMLEFRRNMEVAAILEAAIHSAKSQKMETILYE
;
A
#
# COMPACT_ATOMS: atom_id res chain seq x y z
N MET A 1 -2.81 8.04 27.75
CA MET A 1 -1.96 6.81 27.77
C MET A 1 -0.54 7.31 27.97
N GLU A 2 0.05 7.12 29.14
CA GLU A 2 1.47 7.41 29.31
C GLU A 2 2.23 6.40 28.46
N LEU A 3 3.00 6.90 27.50
CA LEU A 3 3.96 6.08 26.76
C LEU A 3 4.97 5.58 27.80
N GLY A 4 4.90 4.30 28.14
CA GLY A 4 5.89 3.67 28.98
C GLY A 4 7.29 3.91 28.43
N VAL A 5 8.25 4.14 29.30
CA VAL A 5 9.65 4.26 28.91
C VAL A 5 10.03 2.98 28.15
N LEU A 6 10.53 3.11 26.92
CA LEU A 6 11.08 1.97 26.18
C LEU A 6 12.16 1.33 27.05
N PRO A 7 12.02 0.05 27.41
CA PRO A 7 12.90 -0.56 28.40
C PRO A 7 14.37 -0.60 27.97
N HIS A 8 14.62 -0.65 26.63
CA HIS A 8 15.95 -0.69 26.07
C HIS A 8 16.04 0.06 24.74
N MET A 9 17.15 0.76 24.53
CA MET A 9 17.54 1.33 23.23
C MET A 9 18.84 0.66 22.79
N TYR A 10 18.90 0.26 21.51
CA TYR A 10 20.05 -0.39 20.92
C TYR A 10 20.69 0.54 19.89
N GLU A 11 22.00 0.51 19.77
CA GLU A 11 22.74 1.29 18.77
C GLU A 11 22.63 0.71 17.35
N ASN A 12 22.35 -0.59 17.29
CA ASN A 12 22.17 -1.30 16.03
C ASN A 12 21.18 -2.46 16.19
N TRP A 13 20.62 -2.88 15.07
CA TRP A 13 19.58 -3.93 15.01
C TRP A 13 20.15 -5.34 15.32
N GLU A 14 21.44 -5.59 15.17
CA GLU A 14 22.08 -6.86 15.52
C GLU A 14 22.04 -7.13 17.02
N GLN A 15 22.05 -6.07 17.84
CA GLN A 15 21.85 -6.21 19.29
C GLN A 15 20.44 -6.68 19.61
N LEU A 16 19.43 -6.16 18.89
CA LEU A 16 18.04 -6.56 19.06
C LEU A 16 17.82 -8.06 18.77
N ILE A 17 18.48 -8.61 17.74
CA ILE A 17 18.37 -10.06 17.42
C ILE A 17 18.80 -10.96 18.59
N ARG A 18 19.77 -10.52 19.42
CA ARG A 18 20.27 -11.30 20.56
C ARG A 18 19.23 -11.48 21.64
N GLU A 19 18.28 -10.55 21.74
CA GLU A 19 17.15 -10.62 22.68
C GLU A 19 16.07 -11.62 22.25
N LYS A 20 16.12 -12.10 21.00
CA LYS A 20 15.17 -13.06 20.41
C LYS A 20 13.71 -12.62 20.60
N PRO A 21 13.32 -11.44 20.14
CA PRO A 21 11.92 -11.03 20.20
C PRO A 21 11.07 -11.94 19.31
N ASP A 22 9.80 -12.11 19.64
CA ASP A 22 8.84 -12.85 18.82
C ASP A 22 8.55 -12.12 17.50
N LEU A 23 8.53 -10.78 17.54
CA LEU A 23 8.23 -9.90 16.42
C LEU A 23 9.13 -8.66 16.43
N VAL A 24 9.56 -8.22 15.24
CA VAL A 24 10.23 -6.92 15.03
C VAL A 24 9.43 -6.10 14.03
N LEU A 25 9.14 -4.84 14.38
CA LEU A 25 8.59 -3.86 13.46
C LEU A 25 9.75 -3.16 12.72
N ILE A 26 9.66 -3.13 11.37
CA ILE A 26 10.62 -2.48 10.49
C ILE A 26 9.93 -1.26 9.87
N GLY A 27 10.38 -0.06 10.26
CA GLY A 27 9.92 1.24 9.72
C GLY A 27 11.08 2.03 9.10
N SER A 28 12.05 1.34 8.49
CA SER A 28 13.19 1.95 7.81
C SER A 28 12.85 2.45 6.42
N GLU A 29 13.80 3.05 5.73
CA GLU A 29 13.69 3.32 4.29
C GLU A 29 13.53 2.03 3.47
N ASN A 30 12.90 2.13 2.31
CA ASN A 30 12.53 0.98 1.47
C ASN A 30 13.75 0.12 1.05
N SER A 31 14.92 0.72 0.83
CA SER A 31 16.12 0.00 0.41
C SER A 31 16.67 -0.94 1.49
N MET A 32 16.35 -0.69 2.76
CA MET A 32 16.80 -1.49 3.90
C MET A 32 15.89 -2.68 4.19
N HIS A 33 14.65 -2.69 3.69
CA HIS A 33 13.68 -3.74 4.01
C HIS A 33 14.25 -5.14 3.75
N THR A 34 14.84 -5.38 2.58
CA THR A 34 15.34 -6.72 2.20
C THR A 34 16.39 -7.25 3.18
N SER A 35 17.38 -6.44 3.50
CA SER A 35 18.46 -6.86 4.39
C SER A 35 17.99 -7.15 5.81
N LEU A 36 17.13 -6.26 6.35
CA LEU A 36 16.59 -6.39 7.71
C LEU A 36 15.62 -7.57 7.81
N VAL A 37 14.67 -7.69 6.87
CA VAL A 37 13.72 -8.79 6.83
C VAL A 37 14.44 -10.13 6.75
N CYS A 38 15.38 -10.31 5.79
CA CYS A 38 16.12 -11.56 5.63
C CYS A 38 16.87 -11.94 6.92
N ALA A 39 17.59 -10.98 7.52
CA ALA A 39 18.38 -11.24 8.72
C ALA A 39 17.54 -11.68 9.92
N LEU A 40 16.32 -11.15 10.07
CA LEU A 40 15.41 -11.46 11.16
C LEU A 40 14.69 -12.80 10.93
N VAL A 41 14.07 -12.98 9.75
CA VAL A 41 13.28 -14.18 9.49
C VAL A 41 14.11 -15.44 9.41
N GLU A 42 15.40 -15.36 8.99
CA GLU A 42 16.36 -16.47 9.05
C GLU A 42 16.67 -16.95 10.48
N LYS A 43 16.39 -16.12 11.49
CA LYS A 43 16.51 -16.46 12.91
C LYS A 43 15.21 -16.91 13.53
N GLY A 44 14.16 -17.08 12.72
CA GLY A 44 12.82 -17.44 13.18
C GLY A 44 12.05 -16.30 13.82
N ILE A 45 12.53 -15.06 13.72
CA ILE A 45 11.88 -13.88 14.25
C ILE A 45 10.84 -13.40 13.23
N HIS A 46 9.58 -13.23 13.65
CA HIS A 46 8.54 -12.65 12.80
C HIS A 46 8.82 -11.16 12.55
N VAL A 47 8.39 -10.66 11.40
CA VAL A 47 8.56 -9.24 11.07
C VAL A 47 7.23 -8.62 10.65
N LEU A 48 6.99 -7.40 11.12
CA LEU A 48 6.00 -6.47 10.61
C LEU A 48 6.76 -5.35 9.89
N VAL A 49 6.81 -5.40 8.56
CA VAL A 49 7.53 -4.42 7.75
C VAL A 49 6.55 -3.38 7.18
N ASP A 50 6.95 -2.11 7.18
CA ASP A 50 6.11 -1.06 6.58
C ASP A 50 6.02 -1.23 5.05
N LYS A 51 4.97 -0.64 4.47
CA LYS A 51 4.69 -0.69 3.02
C LYS A 51 5.67 0.19 2.21
N PRO A 52 5.93 -0.18 0.96
CA PRO A 52 5.71 -1.50 0.37
C PRO A 52 6.73 -2.51 0.88
N LEU A 53 6.37 -3.79 0.89
CA LEU A 53 7.31 -4.87 1.24
C LEU A 53 8.63 -4.74 0.50
N ALA A 54 8.54 -4.58 -0.81
CA ALA A 54 9.64 -4.37 -1.74
C ALA A 54 9.09 -3.69 -3.01
N TYR A 55 9.96 -3.13 -3.82
CA TYR A 55 9.65 -2.55 -5.14
C TYR A 55 10.39 -3.26 -6.28
N LYS A 56 11.10 -4.36 -5.95
CA LYS A 56 11.72 -5.30 -6.88
C LYS A 56 11.30 -6.71 -6.52
N LEU A 57 10.88 -7.48 -7.50
CA LEU A 57 10.43 -8.85 -7.27
C LEU A 57 11.56 -9.75 -6.77
N GLU A 58 12.79 -9.52 -7.25
CA GLU A 58 13.97 -10.25 -6.78
C GLU A 58 14.20 -10.09 -5.27
N ASP A 59 14.00 -8.89 -4.73
CA ASP A 59 14.15 -8.64 -3.31
C ASP A 59 13.06 -9.35 -2.49
N ALA A 60 11.82 -9.34 -2.97
CA ALA A 60 10.76 -10.12 -2.36
C ALA A 60 11.04 -11.65 -2.41
N ARG A 61 11.65 -12.16 -3.50
CA ARG A 61 12.09 -13.57 -3.58
C ARG A 61 13.15 -13.90 -2.54
N LYS A 62 14.15 -13.03 -2.35
CA LYS A 62 15.17 -13.21 -1.28
C LYS A 62 14.53 -13.28 0.10
N MET A 63 13.57 -12.39 0.38
CA MET A 63 12.83 -12.43 1.65
C MET A 63 12.05 -13.74 1.82
N LYS A 64 11.39 -14.24 0.75
CA LYS A 64 10.70 -15.52 0.75
C LYS A 64 11.63 -16.66 1.13
N GLU A 65 12.76 -16.78 0.42
CA GLU A 65 13.75 -17.82 0.67
C GLU A 65 14.31 -17.76 2.09
N ALA A 66 14.55 -16.56 2.62
CA ALA A 66 15.01 -16.35 3.98
C ALA A 66 13.96 -16.81 5.01
N SER A 67 12.69 -16.47 4.80
CA SER A 67 11.57 -16.92 5.62
C SER A 67 11.41 -18.45 5.60
N GLU A 68 11.49 -19.06 4.42
CA GLU A 68 11.42 -20.53 4.27
C GLU A 68 12.58 -21.26 4.98
N ARG A 69 13.78 -20.67 5.01
CA ARG A 69 14.93 -21.23 5.73
C ARG A 69 14.82 -21.12 7.25
N GLY A 70 14.36 -19.96 7.75
CA GLY A 70 14.38 -19.65 9.17
C GLY A 70 13.05 -19.83 9.89
N GLY A 71 11.94 -19.83 9.16
CA GLY A 71 10.58 -20.00 9.72
C GLY A 71 9.94 -18.71 10.24
N GLY A 72 10.63 -17.58 10.19
CA GLY A 72 10.02 -16.27 10.51
C GLY A 72 8.98 -15.87 9.48
N VAL A 73 7.84 -15.36 9.91
CA VAL A 73 6.75 -14.90 9.04
C VAL A 73 6.92 -13.41 8.73
N ILE A 74 6.61 -13.03 7.50
CA ILE A 74 6.67 -11.65 7.03
C ILE A 74 5.25 -11.11 6.88
N ILE A 75 4.95 -10.03 7.58
CA ILE A 75 3.67 -9.33 7.57
C ILE A 75 3.95 -7.91 7.07
N THR A 76 3.17 -7.43 6.09
CA THR A 76 3.32 -6.06 5.59
C THR A 76 2.26 -5.16 6.19
N ASN A 77 2.68 -4.03 6.77
CA ASN A 77 1.77 -3.04 7.34
C ASN A 77 1.11 -2.21 6.23
N TRP A 78 -0.21 -2.29 6.16
CA TRP A 78 -1.03 -1.46 5.26
C TRP A 78 -2.03 -0.63 6.06
N PRO A 79 -1.73 0.66 6.36
CA PRO A 79 -2.67 1.51 7.09
C PRO A 79 -4.07 1.61 6.46
N ILE A 80 -4.16 1.47 5.13
CA ILE A 80 -5.42 1.49 4.40
C ILE A 80 -6.33 0.27 4.72
N ALA A 81 -5.75 -0.85 5.15
CA ALA A 81 -6.49 -2.06 5.50
C ALA A 81 -7.43 -1.84 6.69
N TRP A 82 -7.15 -0.84 7.53
CA TRP A 82 -7.90 -0.51 8.75
C TRP A 82 -8.92 0.61 8.55
N LYS A 83 -9.13 1.05 7.31
CA LYS A 83 -10.13 2.08 7.00
C LYS A 83 -11.51 1.43 6.81
N PRO A 84 -12.53 1.76 7.65
CA PRO A 84 -13.84 1.12 7.58
C PRO A 84 -14.50 1.25 6.21
N SER A 85 -14.39 2.41 5.56
CA SER A 85 -14.96 2.62 4.22
C SER A 85 -14.29 1.77 3.14
N VAL A 86 -12.98 1.50 3.26
CA VAL A 86 -12.26 0.62 2.33
C VAL A 86 -12.75 -0.83 2.47
N ARG A 87 -12.92 -1.30 3.70
CA ARG A 87 -13.46 -2.64 3.99
C ARG A 87 -14.90 -2.78 3.54
N PHE A 88 -15.74 -1.80 3.86
CA PHE A 88 -17.12 -1.79 3.40
C PHE A 88 -17.22 -1.74 1.87
N GLY A 89 -16.31 -1.02 1.19
CA GLY A 89 -16.24 -1.01 -0.27
C GLY A 89 -15.99 -2.40 -0.86
N GLU A 90 -15.11 -3.21 -0.24
CA GLU A 90 -14.90 -4.60 -0.62
C GLU A 90 -16.18 -5.43 -0.46
N GLU A 91 -16.92 -5.25 0.65
CA GLU A 91 -18.20 -5.93 0.87
C GLU A 91 -19.25 -5.56 -0.17
N VAL A 92 -19.35 -4.29 -0.56
CA VAL A 92 -20.25 -3.83 -1.63
C VAL A 92 -19.91 -4.54 -2.95
N ILE A 93 -18.64 -4.69 -3.29
CA ILE A 93 -18.22 -5.43 -4.50
C ILE A 93 -18.61 -6.90 -4.38
N ARG A 94 -18.28 -7.53 -3.26
CA ARG A 94 -18.57 -8.96 -2.99
C ARG A 94 -20.07 -9.26 -2.97
N SER A 95 -20.92 -8.32 -2.53
CA SER A 95 -22.38 -8.46 -2.58
C SER A 95 -22.94 -8.51 -4.00
N GLY A 96 -22.16 -8.13 -5.02
CA GLY A 96 -22.59 -8.01 -6.40
C GLY A 96 -23.43 -6.76 -6.69
N ALA A 97 -23.52 -5.80 -5.77
CA ALA A 97 -24.27 -4.56 -5.94
C ALA A 97 -23.81 -3.72 -7.13
N LEU A 98 -22.52 -3.80 -7.50
CA LEU A 98 -21.93 -3.14 -8.67
C LEU A 98 -22.00 -4.00 -9.95
N GLY A 99 -22.38 -5.28 -9.84
CA GLY A 99 -22.20 -6.25 -10.93
C GLY A 99 -20.71 -6.58 -11.14
N GLU A 100 -20.32 -6.83 -12.39
CA GLU A 100 -18.89 -7.01 -12.73
C GLU A 100 -18.17 -5.67 -12.67
N VAL A 101 -17.06 -5.58 -11.94
CA VAL A 101 -16.23 -4.37 -11.86
C VAL A 101 -15.46 -4.22 -13.17
N LEU A 102 -15.61 -3.08 -13.80
CA LEU A 102 -14.97 -2.75 -15.09
C LEU A 102 -13.80 -1.79 -14.94
N ARG A 103 -13.86 -0.88 -13.96
CA ARG A 103 -12.84 0.14 -13.77
C ARG A 103 -12.73 0.55 -12.31
N ILE A 104 -11.51 0.77 -11.88
CA ILE A 104 -11.19 1.39 -10.60
C ILE A 104 -10.24 2.54 -10.84
N HIS A 105 -10.54 3.71 -10.29
CA HIS A 105 -9.62 4.84 -10.22
C HIS A 105 -9.27 5.09 -8.75
N PHE A 106 -8.00 5.15 -8.45
CA PHE A 106 -7.46 5.49 -7.14
C PHE A 106 -6.47 6.63 -7.27
N HIS A 107 -6.74 7.72 -6.56
CA HIS A 107 -5.89 8.90 -6.50
C HIS A 107 -5.42 9.09 -5.07
N ASN A 108 -4.12 9.11 -4.87
CA ASN A 108 -3.48 9.36 -3.58
C ASN A 108 -2.70 10.69 -3.65
N PRO A 109 -3.36 11.83 -3.34
CA PRO A 109 -2.78 13.15 -3.51
C PRO A 109 -2.15 13.67 -2.22
N ASP A 110 -1.04 14.38 -2.39
CA ASP A 110 -0.46 15.27 -1.41
C ASP A 110 0.11 16.51 -2.13
N SER A 111 0.09 17.66 -1.47
CA SER A 111 0.61 18.90 -2.06
C SER A 111 2.02 19.25 -1.59
N LEU A 112 2.53 18.59 -0.60
CA LEU A 112 3.82 18.92 0.03
C LEU A 112 4.81 17.76 -0.02
N GLY A 113 4.33 16.52 -0.20
CA GLY A 113 5.12 15.33 -0.11
C GLY A 113 5.43 14.89 1.31
N PRO A 114 6.08 13.73 1.45
CA PRO A 114 6.43 13.21 2.76
C PRO A 114 7.38 14.14 3.51
N PHE A 115 7.30 14.10 4.83
CA PHE A 115 8.13 14.90 5.74
C PHE A 115 7.93 16.43 5.69
N CYS A 116 6.98 16.94 4.91
CA CYS A 116 6.76 18.39 4.75
C CYS A 116 5.54 18.91 5.51
N HIS A 117 4.76 18.06 6.16
CA HIS A 117 3.54 18.44 6.84
C HIS A 117 3.80 19.20 8.13
N GLY A 118 3.55 20.51 8.08
CA GLY A 118 3.52 21.39 9.26
C GLY A 118 4.88 21.86 9.78
N GLU A 119 5.98 21.56 9.09
CA GLU A 119 7.32 21.97 9.48
C GLU A 119 7.97 22.88 8.41
N ASN A 120 8.78 23.86 8.86
CA ASN A 120 9.63 24.65 7.99
C ASN A 120 10.88 23.82 7.64
N VAL A 121 10.75 22.89 6.70
CA VAL A 121 11.86 22.07 6.20
C VAL A 121 12.47 22.77 4.99
N SER A 122 13.79 22.95 4.97
CA SER A 122 14.47 23.54 3.81
C SER A 122 14.54 22.54 2.66
N GLU A 123 14.67 23.05 1.41
CA GLU A 123 14.87 22.20 0.24
C GLU A 123 16.10 21.28 0.38
N GLU A 124 17.17 21.78 1.03
CA GLU A 124 18.37 20.98 1.29
C GLU A 124 18.10 19.82 2.25
N GLN A 125 17.31 20.06 3.30
CA GLN A 125 16.87 19.00 4.22
C GLN A 125 15.98 17.99 3.51
N GLN A 126 15.01 18.44 2.71
CA GLN A 126 14.17 17.55 1.91
C GLN A 126 15.00 16.71 0.94
N ALA A 127 15.93 17.31 0.21
CA ALA A 127 16.80 16.60 -0.72
C ALA A 127 17.65 15.52 -0.04
N GLY A 128 17.95 15.67 1.25
CA GLY A 128 18.65 14.67 2.06
C GLY A 128 17.78 13.49 2.50
N GLU A 129 16.45 13.61 2.45
CA GLU A 129 15.56 12.56 2.90
C GLU A 129 15.43 11.43 1.86
N TRP A 130 15.36 10.21 2.33
CA TRP A 130 15.34 9.01 1.49
C TRP A 130 14.14 8.97 0.50
N TRP A 131 13.01 9.60 0.83
CA TRP A 131 11.85 9.68 -0.06
C TRP A 131 12.15 10.33 -1.41
N PHE A 132 13.13 11.25 -1.45
CA PHE A 132 13.55 11.95 -2.67
C PHE A 132 14.76 11.29 -3.37
N GLN A 133 15.19 10.12 -2.88
CA GLN A 133 16.32 9.36 -3.41
C GLN A 133 15.83 8.07 -4.08
N LYS A 134 16.03 7.91 -5.38
CA LYS A 134 15.63 6.71 -6.13
C LYS A 134 16.32 5.44 -5.65
N GLU A 135 17.58 5.54 -5.29
CA GLU A 135 18.39 4.44 -4.78
C GLU A 135 17.89 3.90 -3.44
N CYS A 136 17.24 4.74 -2.66
CA CYS A 136 16.62 4.35 -1.39
C CYS A 136 15.17 3.82 -1.56
N GLY A 137 14.68 3.71 -2.80
CA GLY A 137 13.30 3.32 -3.08
C GLY A 137 12.31 4.44 -2.85
N GLY A 138 12.75 5.71 -3.03
CA GLY A 138 11.90 6.88 -2.97
C GLY A 138 11.11 7.10 -4.27
N GLY A 139 10.24 8.11 -4.26
CA GLY A 139 9.39 8.52 -5.36
C GLY A 139 7.91 8.20 -5.14
N SER A 140 7.05 9.04 -5.69
CA SER A 140 5.60 8.91 -5.53
C SER A 140 5.02 7.64 -6.17
N LEU A 141 5.70 7.06 -7.17
CA LEU A 141 5.33 5.77 -7.73
C LEU A 141 5.39 4.67 -6.67
N ILE A 142 6.51 4.56 -5.96
CA ILE A 142 6.71 3.51 -4.96
C ILE A 142 5.91 3.83 -3.71
N ASP A 143 5.99 5.06 -3.22
CA ASP A 143 5.40 5.46 -1.94
C ASP A 143 3.87 5.54 -2.00
N TYR A 144 3.29 6.10 -3.07
CA TYR A 144 1.85 6.37 -3.16
C TYR A 144 1.09 5.40 -4.08
N CYS A 145 1.62 5.02 -5.25
CA CYS A 145 0.90 4.09 -6.11
C CYS A 145 0.87 2.67 -5.54
N CYS A 146 1.75 2.29 -4.61
CA CYS A 146 1.70 0.99 -3.95
C CYS A 146 0.36 0.75 -3.22
N TYR A 147 -0.24 1.79 -2.63
CA TYR A 147 -1.58 1.71 -2.02
C TYR A 147 -2.64 1.29 -3.04
N GLY A 148 -2.63 1.93 -4.21
CA GLY A 148 -3.54 1.59 -5.29
C GLY A 148 -3.31 0.18 -5.82
N CYS A 149 -2.05 -0.26 -5.97
CA CYS A 149 -1.73 -1.62 -6.39
C CYS A 149 -2.31 -2.66 -5.42
N SER A 150 -2.08 -2.48 -4.11
CA SER A 150 -2.61 -3.36 -3.07
C SER A 150 -4.14 -3.38 -3.06
N LEU A 151 -4.77 -2.19 -3.16
CA LEU A 151 -6.22 -2.05 -3.16
C LEU A 151 -6.89 -2.69 -4.37
N LEU A 152 -6.33 -2.53 -5.58
CA LEU A 152 -6.89 -3.15 -6.78
C LEU A 152 -6.83 -4.66 -6.72
N LEU A 153 -5.73 -5.22 -6.21
CA LEU A 153 -5.62 -6.66 -5.98
C LEU A 153 -6.68 -7.16 -4.99
N GLU A 154 -6.97 -6.37 -3.94
CA GLU A 154 -7.99 -6.71 -2.94
C GLU A 154 -9.40 -6.64 -3.54
N TYR A 155 -9.74 -5.56 -4.24
CA TYR A 155 -11.08 -5.32 -4.76
C TYR A 155 -11.44 -6.21 -5.96
N LEU A 156 -10.47 -6.51 -6.82
CA LEU A 156 -10.69 -7.32 -8.02
C LEU A 156 -10.46 -8.81 -7.79
N HIS A 157 -9.72 -9.19 -6.74
CA HIS A 157 -9.23 -10.56 -6.51
C HIS A 157 -8.57 -11.18 -7.77
N LYS A 158 -7.96 -10.33 -8.59
CA LYS A 158 -7.29 -10.66 -9.85
C LYS A 158 -5.97 -9.92 -9.95
N ARG A 159 -5.05 -10.47 -10.75
CA ARG A 159 -3.77 -9.85 -11.08
C ARG A 159 -3.88 -9.07 -12.38
N PRO A 160 -3.34 -7.85 -12.50
CA PRO A 160 -3.19 -7.20 -13.79
C PRO A 160 -2.13 -7.92 -14.62
N GLU A 161 -2.31 -7.92 -15.93
CA GLU A 161 -1.39 -8.57 -16.87
C GLU A 161 -0.29 -7.62 -17.34
N GLN A 162 -0.64 -6.34 -17.48
CA GLN A 162 0.23 -5.32 -18.07
C GLN A 162 0.05 -3.97 -17.36
N VAL A 163 1.07 -3.12 -17.48
CA VAL A 163 1.06 -1.75 -16.95
C VAL A 163 1.67 -0.76 -17.95
N VAL A 164 1.07 0.43 -18.01
CA VAL A 164 1.70 1.63 -18.56
C VAL A 164 1.87 2.62 -17.42
N ALA A 165 3.07 3.21 -17.29
CA ALA A 165 3.36 4.19 -16.28
C ALA A 165 4.01 5.45 -16.86
N VAL A 166 3.67 6.59 -16.25
CA VAL A 166 4.29 7.89 -16.52
C VAL A 166 4.70 8.51 -15.20
N THR A 167 5.93 8.99 -15.13
CA THR A 167 6.43 9.72 -13.96
C THR A 167 6.87 11.12 -14.37
N LYS A 168 6.72 12.08 -13.45
CA LYS A 168 7.16 13.46 -13.62
C LYS A 168 7.70 14.01 -12.30
N ASN A 169 8.51 15.04 -12.42
CA ASN A 169 8.85 15.90 -11.30
C ASN A 169 8.33 17.30 -11.62
N PHE A 170 7.31 17.74 -10.91
CA PHE A 170 6.63 19.01 -11.15
C PHE A 170 7.09 20.12 -10.19
N LEU A 171 7.17 19.83 -8.90
CA LEU A 171 7.38 20.82 -7.86
C LEU A 171 8.64 20.57 -7.00
N HIS A 172 9.16 19.34 -6.97
CA HIS A 172 10.31 18.98 -6.13
C HIS A 172 11.56 18.77 -7.01
N PRO A 173 12.26 19.85 -7.38
CA PRO A 173 13.42 19.76 -8.28
C PRO A 173 14.66 19.17 -7.62
N PHE A 174 14.62 18.93 -6.32
CA PHE A 174 15.69 18.33 -5.53
C PHE A 174 15.50 16.81 -5.44
N GLY A 175 16.60 16.09 -5.44
CA GLY A 175 16.59 14.64 -5.46
C GLY A 175 16.33 14.06 -6.87
N ALA A 176 16.45 12.74 -6.98
CA ALA A 176 16.27 12.02 -8.25
C ALA A 176 14.89 11.37 -8.38
N ALA A 177 14.10 11.34 -7.30
CA ALA A 177 12.79 10.73 -7.26
C ALA A 177 11.72 11.64 -7.85
N GLU A 178 10.71 11.04 -8.45
CA GLU A 178 9.55 11.76 -9.01
C GLU A 178 8.53 12.13 -7.93
N ASP A 179 7.82 13.24 -8.13
CA ASP A 179 6.73 13.72 -7.28
C ASP A 179 5.34 13.42 -7.85
N TYR A 180 5.28 12.85 -9.06
CA TYR A 180 4.06 12.40 -9.72
C TYR A 180 4.28 11.07 -10.43
N ALA A 181 3.33 10.15 -10.26
CA ALA A 181 3.23 8.93 -11.03
C ALA A 181 1.77 8.62 -11.38
N GLY A 182 1.54 8.24 -12.64
CA GLY A 182 0.27 7.73 -13.12
C GLY A 182 0.47 6.35 -13.74
N LEU A 183 -0.36 5.37 -13.34
CA LEU A 183 -0.31 3.99 -13.81
C LEU A 183 -1.66 3.59 -14.40
N LEU A 184 -1.63 2.96 -15.56
CA LEU A 184 -2.76 2.27 -16.15
C LEU A 184 -2.48 0.77 -16.12
N LEU A 185 -3.26 0.04 -15.32
CA LEU A 185 -3.17 -1.41 -15.13
C LEU A 185 -4.23 -2.11 -15.97
N ASN A 186 -3.80 -3.05 -16.82
CA ASN A 186 -4.68 -3.85 -17.67
C ASN A 186 -4.94 -5.22 -17.03
N PHE A 187 -6.22 -5.49 -16.76
CA PHE A 187 -6.73 -6.80 -16.34
C PHE A 187 -7.54 -7.40 -17.48
N ASP A 188 -7.77 -8.71 -17.49
CA ASP A 188 -8.58 -9.41 -18.50
C ASP A 188 -9.89 -8.65 -18.83
N ARG A 189 -10.65 -8.26 -17.82
CA ARG A 189 -11.96 -7.60 -17.99
C ARG A 189 -12.11 -6.29 -17.22
N ALA A 190 -11.04 -5.73 -16.70
CA ALA A 190 -11.06 -4.49 -15.94
C ALA A 190 -9.83 -3.64 -16.21
N VAL A 191 -9.94 -2.35 -15.89
CA VAL A 191 -8.82 -1.40 -15.96
C VAL A 191 -8.69 -0.69 -14.63
N GLY A 192 -7.43 -0.61 -14.14
CA GLY A 192 -7.05 0.21 -12.99
C GLY A 192 -6.34 1.49 -13.44
N LEU A 193 -6.77 2.65 -12.95
CA LEU A 193 -6.04 3.90 -13.07
C LEU A 193 -5.58 4.33 -11.68
N LEU A 194 -4.27 4.42 -11.48
CA LEU A 194 -3.67 4.83 -10.22
C LEU A 194 -2.90 6.12 -10.41
N GLU A 195 -3.02 7.02 -9.46
CA GLU A 195 -2.22 8.24 -9.39
C GLU A 195 -1.65 8.39 -7.98
N GLY A 196 -0.34 8.58 -7.91
CA GLY A 196 0.39 8.96 -6.70
C GLY A 196 1.07 10.30 -6.93
N THR A 197 0.85 11.28 -6.07
CA THR A 197 1.42 12.61 -6.28
C THR A 197 1.71 13.34 -4.97
N TRP A 198 2.85 14.05 -4.96
CA TRP A 198 3.25 14.99 -3.92
C TRP A 198 3.16 16.45 -4.40
N SER A 199 2.54 16.67 -5.56
CA SER A 199 2.54 17.94 -6.26
C SER A 199 1.15 18.48 -6.56
N THR A 200 0.09 17.89 -5.98
CA THR A 200 -1.29 18.33 -6.20
C THR A 200 -2.05 18.50 -4.89
N TYR A 201 -3.00 19.45 -4.90
CA TYR A 201 -3.90 19.61 -3.76
C TYR A 201 -4.74 18.36 -3.54
N ALA A 202 -4.89 17.96 -2.27
CA ALA A 202 -5.73 16.85 -1.84
C ALA A 202 -7.24 17.17 -1.88
N SER A 203 -7.61 18.33 -2.39
CA SER A 203 -9.00 18.79 -2.42
C SER A 203 -9.66 18.51 -3.77
N GLY A 204 -10.97 18.28 -3.77
CA GLY A 204 -11.78 18.15 -4.99
C GLY A 204 -11.88 16.74 -5.55
N SER A 205 -11.24 15.75 -4.93
CA SER A 205 -11.39 14.32 -5.23
C SER A 205 -11.58 13.51 -3.96
N PRO A 206 -12.24 12.33 -4.02
CA PRO A 206 -12.34 11.46 -2.85
C PRO A 206 -10.95 10.95 -2.44
N THR A 207 -10.75 10.78 -1.15
CA THR A 207 -9.58 10.12 -0.59
C THR A 207 -9.84 8.61 -0.57
N GLY A 208 -9.86 7.98 -1.73
CA GLY A 208 -10.15 6.56 -1.87
C GLY A 208 -10.54 6.21 -3.30
N PRO A 209 -10.83 4.93 -3.56
CA PRO A 209 -11.16 4.50 -4.91
C PRO A 209 -12.55 4.93 -5.37
N VAL A 210 -12.65 5.21 -6.66
CA VAL A 210 -13.92 5.23 -7.39
C VAL A 210 -14.00 3.98 -8.23
N VAL A 211 -15.08 3.23 -8.08
CA VAL A 211 -15.29 1.92 -8.72
C VAL A 211 -16.49 1.97 -9.62
N TRP A 212 -16.36 1.49 -10.84
CA TRP A 212 -17.46 1.38 -11.82
C TRP A 212 -17.64 -0.09 -12.21
N GLY A 213 -18.86 -0.54 -12.09
CA GLY A 213 -19.27 -1.87 -12.51
C GLY A 213 -20.45 -1.84 -13.52
N THR A 214 -20.90 -3.01 -13.92
CA THR A 214 -22.00 -3.16 -14.90
C THR A 214 -23.37 -2.78 -14.38
N LYS A 215 -23.55 -2.66 -13.05
CA LYS A 215 -24.84 -2.36 -12.40
C LYS A 215 -24.81 -1.09 -11.54
N GLY A 216 -23.67 -0.45 -11.40
CA GLY A 216 -23.54 0.75 -10.58
C GLY A 216 -22.11 1.23 -10.45
N ALA A 217 -21.96 2.33 -9.72
CA ALA A 217 -20.66 2.89 -9.34
C ALA A 217 -20.63 3.12 -7.83
N MET A 218 -19.41 3.18 -7.29
CA MET A 218 -19.16 3.43 -5.88
C MET A 218 -18.02 4.42 -5.73
N VAL A 219 -18.19 5.36 -4.82
CA VAL A 219 -17.14 6.28 -4.36
C VAL A 219 -16.82 5.94 -2.91
N VAL A 220 -15.57 5.58 -2.66
CA VAL A 220 -15.07 5.35 -1.31
C VAL A 220 -14.27 6.55 -0.86
N ASP A 221 -14.58 7.10 0.29
CA ASP A 221 -13.81 8.17 0.93
C ASP A 221 -13.40 7.70 2.32
N TYR A 222 -12.09 7.58 2.57
CA TYR A 222 -11.52 7.22 3.86
C TYR A 222 -10.84 8.41 4.56
N GLY A 223 -11.10 9.63 4.07
CA GLY A 223 -10.65 10.86 4.68
C GLY A 223 -11.25 11.07 6.07
N LYS A 224 -11.32 12.34 6.50
CA LYS A 224 -11.75 12.70 7.86
C LYS A 224 -13.16 12.19 8.21
N GLU A 225 -14.05 12.15 7.22
CA GLU A 225 -15.40 11.58 7.36
C GLU A 225 -15.48 10.35 6.45
N SER A 226 -15.22 9.18 7.03
CA SER A 226 -15.29 7.91 6.30
C SER A 226 -16.68 7.72 5.67
N ARG A 227 -16.75 7.56 4.34
CA ARG A 227 -18.01 7.47 3.60
C ARG A 227 -17.90 6.55 2.40
N VAL A 228 -19.00 5.87 2.09
CA VAL A 228 -19.19 5.11 0.83
C VAL A 228 -20.50 5.55 0.20
N ASP A 229 -20.40 6.08 -1.02
CA ASP A 229 -21.55 6.49 -1.84
C ASP A 229 -21.77 5.48 -2.97
N LEU A 230 -22.98 4.90 -3.05
CA LEU A 230 -23.37 3.94 -4.07
C LEU A 230 -24.34 4.58 -5.06
N TYR A 231 -24.05 4.44 -6.37
CA TYR A 231 -24.84 4.97 -7.47
C TYR A 231 -25.36 3.80 -8.31
N GLN A 232 -26.67 3.58 -8.31
CA GLN A 232 -27.33 2.48 -9.05
C GLN A 232 -28.29 2.96 -10.12
N GLU A 233 -28.46 4.27 -10.26
CA GLU A 233 -29.24 4.90 -11.32
C GLU A 233 -28.33 5.55 -12.34
N GLN A 234 -28.53 5.25 -13.63
CA GLN A 234 -27.76 5.86 -14.70
C GLN A 234 -27.96 7.39 -14.73
N PHE A 235 -26.85 8.12 -14.92
CA PHE A 235 -26.82 9.57 -14.99
C PHE A 235 -27.21 10.32 -13.71
N SER A 236 -27.50 9.63 -12.61
CA SER A 236 -27.73 10.28 -11.34
C SER A 236 -26.45 10.96 -10.84
N LYS A 237 -26.59 12.20 -10.34
CA LYS A 237 -25.55 12.91 -9.63
C LYS A 237 -25.65 12.76 -8.12
N THR A 238 -26.75 12.17 -7.66
CA THR A 238 -27.01 11.88 -6.25
C THR A 238 -26.83 10.39 -6.01
N PRO A 239 -26.11 9.98 -4.96
CA PRO A 239 -25.99 8.56 -4.63
C PRO A 239 -27.35 7.97 -4.29
N SER A 240 -27.58 6.73 -4.71
CA SER A 240 -28.75 5.94 -4.30
C SER A 240 -28.71 5.60 -2.81
N HIS A 241 -27.50 5.41 -2.29
CA HIS A 241 -27.22 5.18 -0.86
C HIS A 241 -25.90 5.83 -0.46
N SER A 242 -25.88 6.41 0.74
CA SER A 242 -24.66 6.94 1.38
C SER A 242 -24.49 6.30 2.75
N TYR A 243 -23.33 5.73 3.00
CA TYR A 243 -22.97 5.07 4.25
C TYR A 243 -21.89 5.87 4.94
N THR A 244 -22.15 6.35 6.17
CA THR A 244 -21.24 7.19 6.95
C THR A 244 -20.86 6.58 8.30
N GLN A 245 -21.58 5.54 8.72
CA GLN A 245 -21.26 4.79 9.94
C GLN A 245 -21.05 3.33 9.55
N MET A 246 -19.80 2.97 9.38
CA MET A 246 -19.40 1.62 8.99
C MET A 246 -18.59 1.02 10.13
N GLU A 247 -19.01 -0.15 10.57
CA GLU A 247 -18.23 -0.97 11.48
C GLU A 247 -17.38 -1.96 10.67
N ASN A 248 -16.20 -2.29 11.15
CA ASN A 248 -15.36 -3.34 10.56
C ASN A 248 -15.92 -4.72 10.94
N GLN A 249 -17.09 -5.08 10.37
CA GLN A 249 -17.84 -6.29 10.77
C GLN A 249 -17.13 -7.60 10.41
N ASN A 250 -16.24 -7.60 9.41
CA ASN A 250 -15.64 -8.84 8.86
C ASN A 250 -14.28 -9.20 9.45
N LEU A 251 -13.82 -8.53 10.51
CA LEU A 251 -12.50 -8.77 11.09
C LEU A 251 -12.55 -9.56 12.41
N ASP A 252 -13.63 -10.28 12.69
CA ASP A 252 -13.84 -11.00 13.96
C ASP A 252 -13.56 -10.10 15.18
N GLY A 253 -13.91 -8.81 15.09
CA GLY A 253 -13.68 -7.80 16.11
C GLY A 253 -12.32 -7.11 16.07
N ARG A 254 -11.38 -7.53 15.22
CA ARG A 254 -10.07 -6.89 15.09
C ARG A 254 -10.18 -5.60 14.26
N GLN A 255 -9.62 -4.52 14.78
CA GLN A 255 -9.76 -3.17 14.20
C GLN A 255 -8.41 -2.48 13.95
N SER A 256 -7.31 -3.13 14.31
CA SER A 256 -5.97 -2.57 14.17
C SER A 256 -4.94 -3.63 13.77
N ILE A 257 -3.78 -3.17 13.28
CA ILE A 257 -2.66 -4.05 12.93
C ILE A 257 -2.14 -4.79 14.15
N GLU A 258 -2.14 -4.15 15.33
CA GLU A 258 -1.68 -4.74 16.58
C GLU A 258 -2.56 -5.93 16.96
N GLU A 259 -3.88 -5.77 16.90
CA GLU A 259 -4.84 -6.84 17.20
C GLU A 259 -4.72 -8.01 16.20
N GLU A 260 -4.50 -7.70 14.93
CA GLU A 260 -4.30 -8.72 13.89
C GLU A 260 -3.02 -9.50 14.09
N VAL A 261 -1.91 -8.82 14.37
CA VAL A 261 -0.61 -9.44 14.62
C VAL A 261 -0.63 -10.27 15.90
N LEU A 262 -1.20 -9.76 16.99
CA LEU A 262 -1.36 -10.52 18.23
C LEU A 262 -2.21 -11.77 18.01
N HIS A 263 -3.34 -11.65 17.32
CA HIS A 263 -4.15 -12.81 16.96
C HIS A 263 -3.39 -13.85 16.15
N PHE A 264 -2.57 -13.40 15.18
CA PHE A 264 -1.71 -14.31 14.40
C PHE A 264 -0.67 -15.00 15.29
N LEU A 265 0.02 -14.27 16.16
CA LEU A 265 1.03 -14.83 17.05
C LEU A 265 0.43 -15.87 18.03
N ASP A 266 -0.77 -15.59 18.54
CA ASP A 266 -1.46 -16.46 19.49
C ASP A 266 -2.05 -17.72 18.85
N THR A 267 -2.50 -17.63 17.60
CA THR A 267 -3.33 -18.69 16.97
C THR A 267 -2.69 -19.35 15.77
N GLY A 268 -1.71 -18.71 15.14
CA GLY A 268 -1.16 -19.12 13.84
C GLY A 268 -2.16 -19.05 12.67
N LYS A 269 -3.32 -18.41 12.88
CA LYS A 269 -4.37 -18.32 11.86
C LYS A 269 -4.07 -17.25 10.84
N ASN A 270 -4.77 -17.36 9.70
CA ASN A 270 -4.60 -16.49 8.55
C ASN A 270 -4.70 -15.01 8.91
N LEU A 271 -3.77 -14.25 8.36
CA LEU A 271 -3.80 -12.79 8.32
C LEU A 271 -4.82 -12.30 7.27
N LEU A 272 -5.18 -11.03 7.35
CA LEU A 272 -5.89 -10.38 6.26
C LEU A 272 -5.08 -10.51 4.95
N PRO A 273 -5.71 -10.85 3.81
CA PRO A 273 -5.01 -11.10 2.55
C PRO A 273 -4.07 -9.96 2.14
N MET A 274 -4.46 -8.70 2.38
CA MET A 274 -3.64 -7.52 2.09
C MET A 274 -2.30 -7.51 2.84
N LEU A 275 -2.23 -8.10 4.04
CA LEU A 275 -1.03 -8.16 4.88
C LEU A 275 -0.12 -9.35 4.55
N GLU A 276 -0.66 -10.35 3.86
CA GLU A 276 0.07 -11.59 3.55
C GLU A 276 1.23 -11.36 2.60
N PHE A 277 2.32 -12.06 2.84
CA PHE A 277 3.53 -11.99 2.04
C PHE A 277 3.28 -12.23 0.54
N ARG A 278 2.46 -13.22 0.19
CA ARG A 278 2.12 -13.56 -1.20
C ARG A 278 1.49 -12.36 -1.92
N ARG A 279 0.54 -11.68 -1.30
CA ARG A 279 -0.12 -10.50 -1.87
C ARG A 279 0.88 -9.38 -2.10
N ASN A 280 1.82 -9.23 -1.20
CA ASN A 280 2.84 -8.18 -1.28
C ASN A 280 3.94 -8.47 -2.30
N MET A 281 4.22 -9.73 -2.62
CA MET A 281 5.00 -10.09 -3.81
C MET A 281 4.31 -9.65 -5.12
N GLU A 282 2.98 -9.79 -5.19
CA GLU A 282 2.20 -9.32 -6.36
C GLU A 282 2.30 -7.79 -6.49
N VAL A 283 2.23 -7.05 -5.39
CA VAL A 283 2.45 -5.60 -5.38
C VAL A 283 3.87 -5.26 -5.87
N ALA A 284 4.91 -5.95 -5.39
CA ALA A 284 6.29 -5.73 -5.81
C ALA A 284 6.47 -5.96 -7.33
N ALA A 285 5.84 -7.00 -7.87
CA ALA A 285 5.87 -7.29 -9.30
C ALA A 285 5.21 -6.16 -10.14
N ILE A 286 4.09 -5.62 -9.67
CA ILE A 286 3.41 -4.50 -10.34
C ILE A 286 4.29 -3.24 -10.29
N LEU A 287 4.87 -2.91 -9.14
CA LEU A 287 5.74 -1.74 -8.98
C LEU A 287 6.99 -1.84 -9.87
N GLU A 288 7.65 -3.00 -9.91
CA GLU A 288 8.82 -3.22 -10.77
C GLU A 288 8.47 -3.02 -12.25
N ALA A 289 7.38 -3.62 -12.73
CA ALA A 289 6.92 -3.44 -14.11
C ALA A 289 6.54 -1.98 -14.39
N ALA A 290 5.92 -1.26 -13.43
CA ALA A 290 5.60 0.15 -13.57
C ALA A 290 6.86 1.02 -13.65
N ILE A 291 7.89 0.75 -12.85
CA ILE A 291 9.21 1.41 -12.93
C ILE A 291 9.84 1.19 -14.30
N HIS A 292 9.80 -0.04 -14.82
CA HIS A 292 10.29 -0.36 -16.15
C HIS A 292 9.48 0.38 -17.24
N SER A 293 8.15 0.40 -17.14
CA SER A 293 7.28 1.10 -18.08
C SER A 293 7.55 2.61 -18.11
N ALA A 294 7.68 3.25 -16.94
CA ALA A 294 8.00 4.67 -16.86
C ALA A 294 9.35 5.01 -17.53
N LYS A 295 10.32 4.10 -17.43
CA LYS A 295 11.66 4.25 -18.04
C LYS A 295 11.65 3.95 -19.54
N SER A 296 11.01 2.87 -19.96
CA SER A 296 10.95 2.44 -21.36
C SER A 296 9.94 3.24 -22.20
N GLN A 297 8.99 3.91 -21.56
CA GLN A 297 7.83 4.58 -22.16
C GLN A 297 6.95 3.63 -23.01
N LYS A 298 6.86 2.37 -22.57
CA LYS A 298 6.08 1.32 -23.21
C LYS A 298 5.19 0.61 -22.20
N MET A 299 4.18 -0.08 -22.73
CA MET A 299 3.42 -1.05 -21.95
C MET A 299 4.33 -2.23 -21.61
N GLU A 300 4.38 -2.60 -20.34
CA GLU A 300 5.19 -3.72 -19.85
C GLU A 300 4.29 -4.84 -19.33
N THR A 301 4.71 -6.09 -19.58
CA THR A 301 4.06 -7.27 -18.99
C THR A 301 4.52 -7.45 -17.57
N ILE A 302 3.57 -7.74 -16.67
CA ILE A 302 3.88 -7.96 -15.26
C ILE A 302 4.26 -9.43 -15.05
N LEU A 303 5.46 -9.66 -14.58
CA LEU A 303 5.97 -11.00 -14.29
C LEU A 303 5.83 -11.27 -12.78
N TYR A 304 5.11 -12.30 -12.40
CA TYR A 304 4.83 -12.64 -11.00
C TYR A 304 5.72 -13.78 -10.43
N GLU A 305 6.48 -14.44 -11.30
CA GLU A 305 7.35 -15.57 -10.97
C GLU A 305 8.79 -15.34 -11.40
#